data_833df42194a56bd78c356ed374be946d
#
_entry.id   833df42194a56bd78c356ed374be946d
#
_cell.length_a   1.000
_cell.length_b   1.000
_cell.length_c   1.000
_cell.angle_alpha   90.00
_cell.angle_beta   90.00
_cell.angle_gamma   90.00
#
_symmetry.space_group_name_H-M   'P 1'
#
loop_
_entity.id
_entity.type
_entity.pdbx_description
1 polymer ?
#
loop_
_entity_poly.entity_id
_entity_poly.type
_entity_poly.pdbx_seq_one_letter_code
_entity_poly.pdbx_strand_id
1 'polypeptide(L)'
;MKTKFDSGTASAVARWIVLFIVATAMMMGYFVNDVMSPLETLLEMPRSEGGLGWTPADYGFFSGASSFINVFLLMLFFSGIILDKMGVRFTGTLSCSLMVLGTLIKYYAVSASPNSDIFGLPMSAAIASLGFAVFGVGYEMTGITVSKAMVRWFTGHEMALAMGIQLAMARLGTAAALSVSAPIARHFTLSAPLLLALGLLITGLIAFLVFCVMDRKLDNNQKLPVSSSDDEEFRWGDIGVTLRSPGFWLITMFCVLFYSAVSPFLKFSTKLMVMKYGVDTDLAGLFSSIAPFGTILLTPLFGYVYDRYGRGVTMIITGSLLLSIVHFGFSSPFHNSSIAILLMVLLGIGYSLAPAALWPCVPKIIPMKCLGTAYSMIFFIQNFGRAIIPVLVGCANEYDTTYTTSMLIFGFTALGAAAVAVTMLIIDRYKGYGLQQPNIKK
;
A
#
# COMPACT_ATOMS: atom_id res chain seq x y z
N MET A 1 -5.96 -31.20 39.48
CA MET A 1 -5.22 -30.10 38.90
C MET A 1 -6.24 -29.28 38.10
N LYS A 2 -6.87 -28.27 38.72
CA LYS A 2 -7.92 -27.46 38.08
C LYS A 2 -7.21 -26.34 37.30
N THR A 3 -7.30 -26.38 35.98
CA THR A 3 -6.89 -25.28 35.10
C THR A 3 -7.72 -24.05 35.42
N LYS A 4 -7.09 -23.05 36.03
CA LYS A 4 -7.64 -21.69 36.12
C LYS A 4 -7.88 -21.19 34.71
N PHE A 5 -9.11 -21.13 34.31
CA PHE A 5 -9.50 -20.31 33.16
C PHE A 5 -9.19 -18.85 33.52
N ASP A 6 -8.24 -18.29 32.81
CA ASP A 6 -7.89 -16.85 32.88
C ASP A 6 -9.09 -16.03 32.35
N SER A 7 -9.86 -15.44 33.29
CA SER A 7 -11.13 -14.76 33.02
C SER A 7 -10.97 -13.35 32.42
N GLY A 8 -9.84 -13.06 31.76
CA GLY A 8 -9.54 -11.73 31.22
C GLY A 8 -9.15 -11.70 29.73
N THR A 9 -8.89 -12.83 29.09
CA THR A 9 -8.45 -12.88 27.68
C THR A 9 -9.63 -13.15 26.75
N ALA A 10 -9.68 -12.45 25.59
CA ALA A 10 -10.65 -12.76 24.54
C ALA A 10 -10.53 -14.23 24.12
N SER A 11 -11.66 -14.89 23.88
CA SER A 11 -11.64 -16.28 23.39
C SER A 11 -10.86 -16.37 22.06
N ALA A 12 -10.19 -17.49 21.77
CA ALA A 12 -9.50 -17.71 20.52
C ALA A 12 -10.42 -17.45 19.31
N VAL A 13 -11.66 -17.90 19.36
CA VAL A 13 -12.66 -17.68 18.31
C VAL A 13 -12.93 -16.19 18.11
N ALA A 14 -13.10 -15.41 19.18
CA ALA A 14 -13.33 -13.96 19.06
C ALA A 14 -12.14 -13.23 18.42
N ARG A 15 -10.91 -13.61 18.75
CA ARG A 15 -9.70 -13.03 18.15
C ARG A 15 -9.65 -13.27 16.63
N TRP A 16 -9.91 -14.50 16.20
CA TRP A 16 -9.91 -14.85 14.78
C TRP A 16 -11.05 -14.19 14.00
N ILE A 17 -12.24 -14.05 14.60
CA ILE A 17 -13.36 -13.30 14.00
C ILE A 17 -12.96 -11.83 13.82
N VAL A 18 -12.39 -11.21 14.83
CA VAL A 18 -11.92 -9.80 14.76
C VAL A 18 -10.86 -9.65 13.68
N LEU A 19 -9.87 -10.55 13.60
CA LEU A 19 -8.89 -10.53 12.53
C LEU A 19 -9.58 -10.54 11.16
N PHE A 20 -10.53 -11.46 10.95
CA PHE A 20 -11.19 -11.59 9.65
C PHE A 20 -11.97 -10.32 9.29
N ILE A 21 -12.71 -9.74 10.22
CA ILE A 21 -13.46 -8.49 10.03
C ILE A 21 -12.52 -7.34 9.64
N VAL A 22 -11.47 -7.15 10.40
CA VAL A 22 -10.56 -6.01 10.22
C VAL A 22 -9.68 -6.18 8.98
N ALA A 23 -9.21 -7.40 8.71
CA ALA A 23 -8.45 -7.73 7.50
C ALA A 23 -9.31 -7.58 6.23
N THR A 24 -10.61 -7.91 6.30
CA THR A 24 -11.55 -7.72 5.19
C THR A 24 -11.75 -6.24 4.90
N ALA A 25 -11.93 -5.39 5.91
CA ALA A 25 -12.02 -3.94 5.71
C ALA A 25 -10.75 -3.38 5.04
N MET A 26 -9.58 -3.87 5.43
CA MET A 26 -8.31 -3.51 4.80
C MET A 26 -8.25 -4.01 3.35
N MET A 27 -8.63 -5.25 3.08
CA MET A 27 -8.71 -5.83 1.72
C MET A 27 -9.56 -4.97 0.79
N MET A 28 -10.74 -4.53 1.25
CA MET A 28 -11.63 -3.65 0.50
C MET A 28 -11.00 -2.28 0.23
N GLY A 29 -10.28 -1.70 1.19
CA GLY A 29 -9.50 -0.48 0.98
C GLY A 29 -8.44 -0.64 -0.12
N TYR A 30 -7.69 -1.75 -0.12
CA TYR A 30 -6.71 -2.06 -1.16
C TYR A 30 -7.35 -2.29 -2.53
N PHE A 31 -8.51 -2.98 -2.57
CA PHE A 31 -9.30 -3.11 -3.80
C PHE A 31 -9.65 -1.74 -4.39
N VAL A 32 -10.19 -0.84 -3.59
CA VAL A 32 -10.62 0.50 -4.04
C VAL A 32 -9.45 1.41 -4.39
N ASN A 33 -8.29 1.22 -3.74
CA ASN A 33 -7.07 1.93 -4.10
C ASN A 33 -6.63 1.64 -5.53
N ASP A 34 -6.88 0.41 -6.01
CA ASP A 34 -6.39 -0.06 -7.31
C ASP A 34 -7.49 -0.28 -8.36
N VAL A 35 -8.78 -0.11 -8.01
CA VAL A 35 -9.94 -0.38 -8.88
C VAL A 35 -9.92 0.38 -10.21
N MET A 36 -9.37 1.60 -10.24
CA MET A 36 -9.29 2.41 -11.47
C MET A 36 -8.02 2.14 -12.29
N SER A 37 -7.07 1.35 -11.77
CA SER A 37 -5.83 1.05 -12.48
C SER A 37 -6.04 0.31 -13.81
N PRO A 38 -6.91 -0.71 -13.90
CA PRO A 38 -7.21 -1.36 -15.17
C PRO A 38 -8.12 -0.56 -16.11
N LEU A 39 -8.67 0.55 -15.64
CA LEU A 39 -9.62 1.37 -16.40
C LEU A 39 -8.94 2.50 -17.18
N GLU A 40 -7.63 2.69 -17.05
CA GLU A 40 -6.90 3.81 -17.65
C GLU A 40 -7.19 3.94 -19.16
N THR A 41 -7.09 2.86 -19.94
CA THR A 41 -7.40 2.86 -21.38
C THR A 41 -8.85 3.26 -21.67
N LEU A 42 -9.80 2.82 -20.85
CA LEU A 42 -11.22 3.14 -21.01
C LEU A 42 -11.53 4.59 -20.62
N LEU A 43 -10.83 5.13 -19.60
CA LEU A 43 -10.96 6.52 -19.17
C LEU A 43 -10.43 7.50 -20.25
N GLU A 44 -9.40 7.10 -20.99
CA GLU A 44 -8.80 7.91 -22.06
C GLU A 44 -9.62 7.88 -23.35
N MET A 45 -10.48 6.88 -23.56
CA MET A 45 -11.35 6.85 -24.74
C MET A 45 -12.21 8.13 -24.83
N PRO A 46 -12.50 8.61 -26.05
CA PRO A 46 -13.42 9.73 -26.27
C PRO A 46 -14.77 9.50 -25.59
N ARG A 47 -15.41 10.55 -25.14
CA ARG A 47 -16.77 10.46 -24.54
C ARG A 47 -17.82 9.89 -25.49
N SER A 48 -17.64 10.11 -26.79
CA SER A 48 -18.48 9.51 -27.86
C SER A 48 -18.42 7.99 -27.89
N GLU A 49 -17.33 7.41 -27.37
CA GLU A 49 -17.09 5.97 -27.31
C GLU A 49 -17.27 5.39 -25.89
N GLY A 50 -17.85 6.19 -24.98
CA GLY A 50 -18.14 5.78 -23.60
C GLY A 50 -17.00 5.99 -22.61
N GLY A 51 -15.90 6.64 -23.00
CA GLY A 51 -14.82 7.05 -22.12
C GLY A 51 -15.06 8.43 -21.48
N LEU A 52 -14.02 9.01 -20.88
CA LEU A 52 -14.05 10.34 -20.27
C LEU A 52 -13.15 11.34 -20.98
N GLY A 53 -12.35 10.90 -21.97
CA GLY A 53 -11.42 11.74 -22.73
C GLY A 53 -10.24 12.24 -21.89
N TRP A 54 -9.83 11.48 -20.86
CA TRP A 54 -8.66 11.83 -20.06
C TRP A 54 -7.38 11.68 -20.89
N THR A 55 -6.40 12.52 -20.60
CA THR A 55 -5.03 12.32 -21.09
C THR A 55 -4.24 11.41 -20.13
N PRO A 56 -3.12 10.84 -20.55
CA PRO A 56 -2.21 10.12 -19.65
C PRO A 56 -1.73 11.01 -18.48
N ALA A 57 -1.56 12.33 -18.69
CA ALA A 57 -1.22 13.27 -17.61
C ALA A 57 -2.35 13.43 -16.59
N ASP A 58 -3.63 13.51 -17.05
CA ASP A 58 -4.80 13.55 -16.17
C ASP A 58 -4.90 12.31 -15.29
N TYR A 59 -4.66 11.14 -15.89
CA TYR A 59 -4.64 9.89 -15.14
C TYR A 59 -3.46 9.84 -14.15
N GLY A 60 -2.30 10.33 -14.54
CA GLY A 60 -1.13 10.46 -13.66
C GLY A 60 -1.41 11.36 -12.46
N PHE A 61 -2.03 12.53 -12.68
CA PHE A 61 -2.46 13.44 -11.62
C PHE A 61 -3.47 12.77 -10.68
N PHE A 62 -4.50 12.14 -11.23
CA PHE A 62 -5.46 11.35 -10.45
C PHE A 62 -4.78 10.27 -9.61
N SER A 63 -3.85 9.50 -10.20
CA SER A 63 -3.16 8.41 -9.51
C SER A 63 -2.30 8.88 -8.34
N GLY A 64 -1.68 10.07 -8.45
CA GLY A 64 -0.92 10.72 -7.36
C GLY A 64 -1.81 11.28 -6.25
N ALA A 65 -3.06 11.63 -6.57
CA ALA A 65 -3.96 12.36 -5.68
C ALA A 65 -4.25 11.63 -4.35
N SER A 66 -4.21 10.30 -4.32
CA SER A 66 -4.39 9.52 -3.08
C SER A 66 -3.41 9.90 -1.96
N SER A 67 -2.26 10.46 -2.32
CA SER A 67 -1.24 10.89 -1.36
C SER A 67 -1.21 12.39 -1.10
N PHE A 68 -1.94 13.23 -1.88
CA PHE A 68 -1.82 14.69 -1.80
C PHE A 68 -2.19 15.24 -0.41
N ILE A 69 -3.36 14.87 0.13
CA ILE A 69 -3.78 15.37 1.45
C ILE A 69 -2.82 14.86 2.54
N ASN A 70 -2.36 13.62 2.44
CA ASN A 70 -1.41 13.04 3.39
C ASN A 70 -0.07 13.78 3.41
N VAL A 71 0.40 14.23 2.23
CA VAL A 71 1.66 14.97 2.08
C VAL A 71 1.47 16.44 2.45
N PHE A 72 0.53 17.14 1.78
CA PHE A 72 0.44 18.60 1.90
C PHE A 72 -0.21 19.08 3.20
N LEU A 73 -1.13 18.29 3.78
CA LEU A 73 -1.78 18.61 5.05
C LEU A 73 -1.27 17.79 6.24
N LEU A 74 -0.18 17.04 6.07
CA LEU A 74 0.43 16.22 7.12
C LEU A 74 -0.55 15.25 7.81
N MET A 75 -1.59 14.81 7.08
CA MET A 75 -2.69 14.03 7.66
C MET A 75 -2.25 12.70 8.26
N LEU A 76 -1.13 12.13 7.82
CA LEU A 76 -0.61 10.90 8.40
C LEU A 76 -0.15 11.10 9.86
N PHE A 77 0.45 12.25 10.17
CA PHE A 77 0.79 12.62 11.55
C PHE A 77 -0.46 12.83 12.40
N PHE A 78 -1.43 13.58 11.87
CA PHE A 78 -2.70 13.79 12.57
C PHE A 78 -3.45 12.48 12.78
N SER A 79 -3.38 11.56 11.85
CA SER A 79 -4.00 10.22 11.95
C SER A 79 -3.45 9.42 13.14
N GLY A 80 -2.13 9.47 13.39
CA GLY A 80 -1.50 8.87 14.56
C GLY A 80 -2.00 9.50 15.85
N ILE A 81 -2.03 10.84 15.92
CA ILE A 81 -2.53 11.59 17.09
C ILE A 81 -4.01 11.28 17.37
N ILE A 82 -4.84 11.22 16.31
CA ILE A 82 -6.26 10.85 16.44
C ILE A 82 -6.38 9.42 16.98
N LEU A 83 -5.58 8.48 16.47
CA LEU A 83 -5.58 7.10 16.91
C LEU A 83 -5.19 6.96 18.40
N ASP A 84 -4.20 7.72 18.84
CA ASP A 84 -3.72 7.67 20.23
C ASP A 84 -4.71 8.32 21.20
N LYS A 85 -5.29 9.46 20.83
CA LYS A 85 -6.24 10.19 21.69
C LYS A 85 -7.66 9.62 21.67
N MET A 86 -8.16 9.20 20.50
CA MET A 86 -9.56 8.80 20.33
C MET A 86 -9.74 7.28 20.21
N GLY A 87 -8.63 6.54 20.10
CA GLY A 87 -8.61 5.09 20.09
C GLY A 87 -9.03 4.45 18.76
N VAL A 88 -8.85 3.13 18.68
CA VAL A 88 -9.03 2.30 17.47
C VAL A 88 -10.47 2.39 16.92
N ARG A 89 -11.47 2.43 17.78
CA ARG A 89 -12.89 2.44 17.35
C ARG A 89 -13.26 3.70 16.59
N PHE A 90 -12.97 4.87 17.16
CA PHE A 90 -13.28 6.15 16.52
C PHE A 90 -12.47 6.31 15.23
N THR A 91 -11.15 6.10 15.30
CA THR A 91 -10.25 6.30 14.17
C THR A 91 -10.58 5.36 13.01
N GLY A 92 -10.89 4.09 13.30
CA GLY A 92 -11.26 3.14 12.26
C GLY A 92 -12.63 3.42 11.64
N THR A 93 -13.62 3.86 12.43
CA THR A 93 -14.91 4.28 11.87
C THR A 93 -14.74 5.51 10.98
N LEU A 94 -13.96 6.51 11.42
CA LEU A 94 -13.66 7.70 10.64
C LEU A 94 -12.92 7.32 9.35
N SER A 95 -11.92 6.46 9.41
CA SER A 95 -11.16 6.03 8.24
C SER A 95 -12.03 5.29 7.21
N CYS A 96 -12.86 4.34 7.64
CA CYS A 96 -13.79 3.66 6.75
C CYS A 96 -14.82 4.63 6.13
N SER A 97 -15.31 5.61 6.90
CA SER A 97 -16.23 6.63 6.42
C SER A 97 -15.61 7.53 5.37
N LEU A 98 -14.34 7.95 5.57
CA LEU A 98 -13.59 8.73 4.58
C LEU A 98 -13.34 7.93 3.29
N MET A 99 -13.05 6.62 3.40
CA MET A 99 -12.91 5.76 2.23
C MET A 99 -14.23 5.65 1.44
N VAL A 100 -15.36 5.48 2.12
CA VAL A 100 -16.69 5.45 1.48
C VAL A 100 -16.98 6.78 0.80
N LEU A 101 -16.79 7.91 1.50
CA LEU A 101 -17.04 9.26 0.96
C LEU A 101 -16.16 9.53 -0.27
N GLY A 102 -14.86 9.27 -0.18
CA GLY A 102 -13.94 9.46 -1.29
C GLY A 102 -14.29 8.59 -2.51
N THR A 103 -14.75 7.36 -2.28
CA THR A 103 -15.18 6.47 -3.37
C THR A 103 -16.50 6.91 -3.97
N LEU A 104 -17.43 7.44 -3.17
CA LEU A 104 -18.68 8.03 -3.66
C LEU A 104 -18.39 9.23 -4.58
N ILE A 105 -17.45 10.10 -4.20
CA ILE A 105 -17.02 11.22 -5.03
C ILE A 105 -16.40 10.72 -6.35
N LYS A 106 -15.53 9.69 -6.30
CA LYS A 106 -14.97 9.06 -7.52
C LYS A 106 -16.08 8.48 -8.42
N TYR A 107 -17.04 7.78 -7.83
CA TYR A 107 -18.16 7.23 -8.57
C TYR A 107 -18.96 8.33 -9.28
N TYR A 108 -19.30 9.43 -8.58
CA TYR A 108 -19.96 10.59 -9.17
C TYR A 108 -19.14 11.18 -10.32
N ALA A 109 -17.83 11.33 -10.12
CA ALA A 109 -16.92 11.87 -11.13
C ALA A 109 -16.95 11.07 -12.45
N VAL A 110 -17.00 9.75 -12.36
CA VAL A 110 -16.99 8.86 -13.54
C VAL A 110 -18.38 8.72 -14.16
N SER A 111 -19.45 8.75 -13.35
CA SER A 111 -20.81 8.46 -13.81
C SER A 111 -21.59 9.69 -14.29
N ALA A 112 -21.39 10.87 -13.68
CA ALA A 112 -22.30 12.00 -13.83
C ALA A 112 -21.61 13.38 -13.90
N SER A 113 -20.27 13.46 -14.01
CA SER A 113 -19.59 14.74 -14.04
C SER A 113 -19.90 15.55 -15.31
N PRO A 114 -20.03 16.90 -15.22
CA PRO A 114 -20.19 17.75 -16.37
C PRO A 114 -19.04 17.63 -17.38
N ASN A 115 -19.32 17.88 -18.65
CA ASN A 115 -18.31 17.97 -19.70
C ASN A 115 -17.76 19.41 -19.75
N SER A 116 -16.89 19.73 -18.79
CA SER A 116 -16.23 21.04 -18.67
C SER A 116 -14.83 20.85 -18.09
N ASP A 117 -13.98 21.84 -18.26
CA ASP A 117 -12.63 21.84 -17.76
C ASP A 117 -12.46 22.85 -16.62
N ILE A 118 -11.60 22.51 -15.66
CA ILE A 118 -11.15 23.41 -14.60
C ILE A 118 -9.63 23.49 -14.66
N PHE A 119 -9.09 24.68 -14.92
CA PHE A 119 -7.64 24.92 -15.02
C PHE A 119 -6.93 23.99 -16.03
N GLY A 120 -7.62 23.62 -17.13
CA GLY A 120 -7.06 22.72 -18.14
C GLY A 120 -7.13 21.22 -17.77
N LEU A 121 -7.79 20.88 -16.67
CA LEU A 121 -8.05 19.50 -16.25
C LEU A 121 -9.54 19.17 -16.46
N PRO A 122 -9.92 18.06 -17.09
CA PRO A 122 -11.31 17.65 -17.19
C PRO A 122 -11.99 17.63 -15.82
N MET A 123 -13.19 18.15 -15.72
CA MET A 123 -13.97 18.21 -14.45
C MET A 123 -14.07 16.82 -13.80
N SER A 124 -14.24 15.78 -14.61
CA SER A 124 -14.28 14.38 -14.12
C SER A 124 -12.96 13.98 -13.47
N ALA A 125 -11.81 14.36 -14.05
CA ALA A 125 -10.48 14.05 -13.48
C ALA A 125 -10.24 14.85 -12.18
N ALA A 126 -10.65 16.13 -12.16
CA ALA A 126 -10.52 16.97 -10.97
C ALA A 126 -11.34 16.43 -9.78
N ILE A 127 -12.63 16.11 -10.01
CA ILE A 127 -13.52 15.57 -8.97
C ILE A 127 -13.06 14.17 -8.54
N ALA A 128 -12.64 13.33 -9.49
CA ALA A 128 -12.11 12.00 -9.16
C ALA A 128 -10.84 12.09 -8.31
N SER A 129 -9.94 13.03 -8.61
CA SER A 129 -8.72 13.29 -7.85
C SER A 129 -9.03 13.77 -6.43
N LEU A 130 -10.00 14.67 -6.26
CA LEU A 130 -10.47 15.09 -4.94
C LEU A 130 -11.03 13.88 -4.16
N GLY A 131 -11.87 13.05 -4.78
CA GLY A 131 -12.38 11.85 -4.17
C GLY A 131 -11.28 10.87 -3.78
N PHE A 132 -10.26 10.73 -4.63
CA PHE A 132 -9.13 9.84 -4.35
C PHE A 132 -8.22 10.40 -3.24
N ALA A 133 -8.07 11.70 -3.13
CA ALA A 133 -7.35 12.34 -2.03
C ALA A 133 -8.06 12.13 -0.67
N VAL A 134 -9.38 12.30 -0.62
CA VAL A 134 -10.19 12.01 0.58
C VAL A 134 -10.11 10.53 0.94
N PHE A 135 -10.27 9.64 -0.04
CA PHE A 135 -10.09 8.19 0.13
C PHE A 135 -8.71 7.87 0.68
N GLY A 136 -7.66 8.51 0.17
CA GLY A 136 -6.27 8.27 0.57
C GLY A 136 -6.00 8.55 2.04
N VAL A 137 -6.64 9.56 2.62
CA VAL A 137 -6.57 9.82 4.07
C VAL A 137 -7.15 8.63 4.86
N GLY A 138 -8.37 8.20 4.50
CA GLY A 138 -9.00 7.05 5.15
C GLY A 138 -8.19 5.76 4.98
N TYR A 139 -7.62 5.54 3.79
CA TYR A 139 -6.82 4.37 3.46
C TYR A 139 -5.56 4.26 4.34
N GLU A 140 -4.78 5.33 4.47
CA GLU A 140 -3.59 5.35 5.33
C GLU A 140 -3.95 5.24 6.83
N MET A 141 -5.02 5.93 7.27
CA MET A 141 -5.54 5.79 8.63
C MET A 141 -5.97 4.36 8.94
N THR A 142 -6.60 3.65 7.98
CA THR A 142 -7.00 2.25 8.15
C THR A 142 -5.79 1.37 8.41
N GLY A 143 -4.69 1.55 7.68
CA GLY A 143 -3.47 0.77 7.84
C GLY A 143 -2.91 0.80 9.27
N ILE A 144 -2.75 2.00 9.83
CA ILE A 144 -2.25 2.16 11.21
C ILE A 144 -3.26 1.68 12.27
N THR A 145 -4.55 1.92 12.05
CA THR A 145 -5.63 1.53 12.97
C THR A 145 -5.75 0.01 13.05
N VAL A 146 -5.71 -0.68 11.91
CA VAL A 146 -5.79 -2.14 11.82
C VAL A 146 -4.58 -2.78 12.50
N SER A 147 -3.37 -2.24 12.28
CA SER A 147 -2.16 -2.72 12.96
C SER A 147 -2.27 -2.60 14.48
N LYS A 148 -2.75 -1.44 14.99
CA LYS A 148 -2.96 -1.24 16.44
C LYS A 148 -4.05 -2.17 16.99
N ALA A 149 -5.12 -2.43 16.23
CA ALA A 149 -6.14 -3.42 16.60
C ALA A 149 -5.57 -4.84 16.71
N MET A 150 -4.70 -5.24 15.76
CA MET A 150 -4.05 -6.56 15.81
C MET A 150 -3.14 -6.69 17.02
N VAL A 151 -2.31 -5.70 17.32
CA VAL A 151 -1.48 -5.69 18.53
C VAL A 151 -2.37 -5.87 19.76
N ARG A 152 -3.43 -5.07 19.90
CA ARG A 152 -4.34 -5.12 21.05
C ARG A 152 -5.00 -6.49 21.28
N TRP A 153 -5.42 -7.17 20.18
CA TRP A 153 -6.17 -8.42 20.27
C TRP A 153 -5.28 -9.67 20.31
N PHE A 154 -4.03 -9.57 19.80
CA PHE A 154 -3.13 -10.71 19.63
C PHE A 154 -1.86 -10.63 20.49
N THR A 155 -1.69 -9.61 21.34
CA THR A 155 -0.55 -9.58 22.27
C THR A 155 -0.57 -10.80 23.18
N GLY A 156 0.56 -11.54 23.21
CA GLY A 156 0.69 -12.80 23.93
C GLY A 156 0.12 -14.03 23.21
N HIS A 157 -0.32 -13.86 21.97
CA HIS A 157 -0.87 -14.93 21.10
C HIS A 157 -0.18 -14.90 19.73
N GLU A 158 -0.77 -15.50 18.70
CA GLU A 158 -0.22 -15.68 17.35
C GLU A 158 -0.16 -14.38 16.53
N MET A 159 0.46 -13.31 17.06
CA MET A 159 0.45 -11.96 16.47
C MET A 159 1.10 -11.90 15.08
N ALA A 160 2.24 -12.59 14.89
CA ALA A 160 2.93 -12.62 13.61
C ALA A 160 2.08 -13.28 12.51
N LEU A 161 1.36 -14.34 12.84
CA LEU A 161 0.43 -15.00 11.92
C LEU A 161 -0.75 -14.10 11.58
N ALA A 162 -1.33 -13.41 12.58
CA ALA A 162 -2.45 -12.49 12.38
C ALA A 162 -2.05 -11.32 11.46
N MET A 163 -0.88 -10.70 11.68
CA MET A 163 -0.35 -9.65 10.82
C MET A 163 -0.04 -10.15 9.40
N GLY A 164 0.47 -11.37 9.28
CA GLY A 164 0.72 -12.00 7.99
C GLY A 164 -0.56 -12.21 7.17
N ILE A 165 -1.63 -12.70 7.79
CA ILE A 165 -2.95 -12.88 7.16
C ILE A 165 -3.54 -11.53 6.74
N GLN A 166 -3.44 -10.52 7.60
CA GLN A 166 -3.88 -9.16 7.30
C GLN A 166 -3.21 -8.62 6.02
N LEU A 167 -1.89 -8.75 5.92
CA LEU A 167 -1.13 -8.32 4.74
C LEU A 167 -1.49 -9.13 3.49
N ALA A 168 -1.67 -10.44 3.62
CA ALA A 168 -2.10 -11.30 2.53
C ALA A 168 -3.49 -10.89 1.99
N MET A 169 -4.43 -10.59 2.90
CA MET A 169 -5.77 -10.09 2.52
C MET A 169 -5.68 -8.73 1.81
N ALA A 170 -4.81 -7.82 2.25
CA ALA A 170 -4.57 -6.56 1.57
C ALA A 170 -4.08 -6.78 0.12
N ARG A 171 -3.11 -7.66 -0.10
CA ARG A 171 -2.59 -8.00 -1.43
C ARG A 171 -3.63 -8.69 -2.31
N LEU A 172 -4.49 -9.51 -1.71
CA LEU A 172 -5.63 -10.11 -2.40
C LEU A 172 -6.59 -9.04 -2.92
N GLY A 173 -6.83 -7.97 -2.14
CA GLY A 173 -7.62 -6.81 -2.57
C GLY A 173 -7.05 -6.13 -3.82
N THR A 174 -5.75 -5.82 -3.84
CA THR A 174 -5.06 -5.28 -5.02
C THR A 174 -5.16 -6.23 -6.22
N ALA A 175 -4.86 -7.51 -6.03
CA ALA A 175 -4.90 -8.50 -7.10
C ALA A 175 -6.31 -8.65 -7.69
N ALA A 176 -7.34 -8.68 -6.85
CA ALA A 176 -8.74 -8.74 -7.28
C ALA A 176 -9.12 -7.47 -8.08
N ALA A 177 -8.74 -6.28 -7.60
CA ALA A 177 -9.02 -5.03 -8.31
C ALA A 177 -8.43 -5.03 -9.72
N LEU A 178 -7.16 -5.41 -9.84
CA LEU A 178 -6.48 -5.48 -11.14
C LEU A 178 -7.15 -6.50 -12.08
N SER A 179 -7.58 -7.65 -11.56
CA SER A 179 -8.12 -8.74 -12.37
C SER A 179 -9.55 -8.50 -12.86
N VAL A 180 -10.42 -7.91 -12.00
CA VAL A 180 -11.87 -7.90 -12.29
C VAL A 180 -12.40 -6.55 -12.79
N SER A 181 -11.69 -5.43 -12.58
CA SER A 181 -12.26 -4.11 -12.83
C SER A 181 -12.48 -3.83 -14.33
N ALA A 182 -11.52 -4.16 -15.21
CA ALA A 182 -11.69 -3.97 -16.66
C ALA A 182 -12.81 -4.83 -17.23
N PRO A 183 -12.89 -6.16 -16.97
CA PRO A 183 -14.03 -6.98 -17.40
C PRO A 183 -15.37 -6.42 -16.93
N ILE A 184 -15.51 -6.00 -15.67
CA ILE A 184 -16.75 -5.43 -15.16
C ILE A 184 -17.11 -4.13 -15.90
N ALA A 185 -16.13 -3.24 -16.13
CA ALA A 185 -16.39 -1.98 -16.84
C ALA A 185 -16.86 -2.21 -18.28
N ARG A 186 -16.29 -3.20 -18.97
CA ARG A 186 -16.64 -3.52 -20.37
C ARG A 186 -17.99 -4.22 -20.49
N HIS A 187 -18.34 -5.10 -19.54
CA HIS A 187 -19.61 -5.83 -19.61
C HIS A 187 -20.82 -5.03 -19.10
N PHE A 188 -20.58 -4.01 -18.27
CA PHE A 188 -21.65 -3.19 -17.70
C PHE A 188 -21.47 -1.72 -18.09
N THR A 189 -20.81 -0.93 -17.24
CA THR A 189 -20.52 0.49 -17.46
C THR A 189 -19.16 0.85 -16.89
N LEU A 190 -18.56 1.93 -17.39
CA LEU A 190 -17.27 2.42 -16.90
C LEU A 190 -17.28 2.69 -15.38
N SER A 191 -18.41 3.07 -14.81
CA SER A 191 -18.59 3.33 -13.38
C SER A 191 -18.93 2.09 -12.55
N ALA A 192 -19.28 0.94 -13.17
CA ALA A 192 -19.71 -0.26 -12.46
C ALA A 192 -18.65 -0.82 -11.48
N PRO A 193 -17.33 -0.85 -11.80
CA PRO A 193 -16.31 -1.25 -10.83
C PRO A 193 -16.28 -0.37 -9.58
N LEU A 194 -16.53 0.95 -9.74
CA LEU A 194 -16.60 1.87 -8.61
C LEU A 194 -17.87 1.68 -7.77
N LEU A 195 -18.98 1.32 -8.39
CA LEU A 195 -20.21 0.97 -7.66
C LEU A 195 -20.00 -0.31 -6.84
N LEU A 196 -19.37 -1.34 -7.42
CA LEU A 196 -18.97 -2.54 -6.69
C LEU A 196 -18.04 -2.17 -5.51
N ALA A 197 -17.02 -1.36 -5.77
CA ALA A 197 -16.08 -0.88 -4.76
C ALA A 197 -16.78 -0.14 -3.61
N LEU A 198 -17.75 0.70 -3.92
CA LEU A 198 -18.57 1.41 -2.93
C LEU A 198 -19.38 0.42 -2.08
N GLY A 199 -20.03 -0.55 -2.70
CA GLY A 199 -20.76 -1.62 -1.99
C GLY A 199 -19.87 -2.42 -1.06
N LEU A 200 -18.67 -2.79 -1.52
CA LEU A 200 -17.67 -3.47 -0.69
C LEU A 200 -17.25 -2.61 0.51
N LEU A 201 -16.95 -1.32 0.31
CA LEU A 201 -16.56 -0.44 1.43
C LEU A 201 -17.68 -0.19 2.43
N ILE A 202 -18.93 -0.07 1.98
CA ILE A 202 -20.08 0.03 2.88
C ILE A 202 -20.20 -1.25 3.73
N THR A 203 -20.02 -2.42 3.11
CA THR A 203 -19.98 -3.70 3.83
C THR A 203 -18.81 -3.74 4.82
N GLY A 204 -17.64 -3.25 4.42
CA GLY A 204 -16.47 -3.12 5.29
C GLY A 204 -16.70 -2.17 6.47
N LEU A 205 -17.36 -1.05 6.26
CA LEU A 205 -17.75 -0.12 7.33
C LEU A 205 -18.72 -0.78 8.31
N ILE A 206 -19.75 -1.48 7.82
CA ILE A 206 -20.69 -2.22 8.68
C ILE A 206 -19.93 -3.28 9.48
N ALA A 207 -19.06 -4.06 8.85
CA ALA A 207 -18.23 -5.04 9.53
C ALA A 207 -17.33 -4.40 10.60
N PHE A 208 -16.72 -3.24 10.30
CA PHE A 208 -15.92 -2.51 11.28
C PHE A 208 -16.76 -1.99 12.47
N LEU A 209 -18.01 -1.58 12.25
CA LEU A 209 -18.92 -1.22 13.35
C LEU A 209 -19.23 -2.44 14.25
N VAL A 210 -19.36 -3.65 13.68
CA VAL A 210 -19.47 -4.88 14.45
C VAL A 210 -18.20 -5.11 15.29
N PHE A 211 -17.01 -4.91 14.70
CA PHE A 211 -15.76 -4.94 15.47
C PHE A 211 -15.79 -3.95 16.64
N CYS A 212 -16.26 -2.72 16.46
CA CYS A 212 -16.35 -1.72 17.52
C CYS A 212 -17.22 -2.21 18.71
N VAL A 213 -18.31 -2.94 18.44
CA VAL A 213 -19.15 -3.55 19.48
C VAL A 213 -18.38 -4.66 20.21
N MET A 214 -17.66 -5.52 19.49
CA MET A 214 -16.84 -6.58 20.07
C MET A 214 -15.71 -6.02 20.94
N ASP A 215 -15.03 -4.99 20.44
CA ASP A 215 -13.93 -4.33 21.14
C ASP A 215 -14.40 -3.61 22.42
N ARG A 216 -15.60 -3.01 22.39
CA ARG A 216 -16.22 -2.45 23.61
C ARG A 216 -16.54 -3.52 24.67
N LYS A 217 -16.98 -4.71 24.25
CA LYS A 217 -17.21 -5.82 25.16
C LYS A 217 -15.92 -6.33 25.80
N LEU A 218 -14.82 -6.28 25.06
CA LEU A 218 -13.49 -6.64 25.59
C LEU A 218 -13.10 -5.67 26.70
N ASP A 219 -13.26 -4.35 26.52
CA ASP A 219 -12.97 -3.35 27.57
C ASP A 219 -13.78 -3.57 28.84
N ASN A 220 -15.07 -3.86 28.71
CA ASN A 220 -15.94 -4.08 29.86
C ASN A 220 -15.56 -5.34 30.67
N ASN A 221 -14.99 -6.33 30.01
CA ASN A 221 -14.55 -7.58 30.64
C ASN A 221 -13.13 -7.48 31.24
N GLN A 222 -12.30 -6.60 30.70
CA GLN A 222 -10.97 -6.32 31.23
C GLN A 222 -11.02 -5.10 32.15
N LYS A 223 -11.16 -5.33 33.46
CA LYS A 223 -11.01 -4.28 34.52
C LYS A 223 -9.55 -3.83 34.70
N LEU A 224 -8.70 -4.02 33.71
CA LEU A 224 -7.30 -3.60 33.76
C LEU A 224 -7.13 -2.22 33.13
N PRO A 225 -6.33 -1.33 33.74
CA PRO A 225 -5.94 -0.11 33.07
C PRO A 225 -5.31 -0.51 31.73
N VAL A 226 -5.72 0.15 30.68
CA VAL A 226 -5.05 0.10 29.38
C VAL A 226 -3.57 0.37 29.66
N SER A 227 -2.75 -0.66 29.73
CA SER A 227 -1.32 -0.48 29.60
C SER A 227 -1.11 -0.01 28.15
N SER A 228 -1.22 1.30 27.94
CA SER A 228 -0.55 1.93 26.84
C SER A 228 0.87 1.40 26.92
N SER A 229 1.30 0.68 25.92
CA SER A 229 2.73 0.50 25.69
C SER A 229 3.23 1.90 25.41
N ASP A 230 3.63 2.63 26.44
CA ASP A 230 4.18 4.00 26.40
C ASP A 230 5.36 4.09 25.40
N ASP A 231 5.84 2.97 24.93
CA ASP A 231 7.01 2.82 24.08
C ASP A 231 6.74 2.97 22.57
N GLU A 232 5.48 2.92 22.11
CA GLU A 232 5.12 3.01 20.68
C GLU A 232 4.32 4.27 20.30
N GLU A 233 4.00 5.14 21.27
CA GLU A 233 3.24 6.37 21.01
C GLU A 233 4.09 7.43 20.30
N PHE A 234 3.46 8.14 19.36
CA PHE A 234 4.07 9.30 18.70
C PHE A 234 4.36 10.40 19.72
N ARG A 235 5.63 10.79 19.86
CA ARG A 235 6.09 11.86 20.76
C ARG A 235 6.84 12.93 19.95
N TRP A 236 6.40 14.16 20.07
CA TRP A 236 7.06 15.31 19.42
C TRP A 236 8.55 15.43 19.78
N GLY A 237 8.92 15.08 21.02
CA GLY A 237 10.31 15.07 21.48
C GLY A 237 11.22 14.08 20.76
N ASP A 238 10.67 12.96 20.27
CA ASP A 238 11.41 11.89 19.61
C ASP A 238 11.71 12.18 18.12
N ILE A 239 11.03 13.18 17.53
CA ILE A 239 11.28 13.63 16.16
C ILE A 239 12.76 14.05 16.00
N GLY A 240 13.24 14.91 16.92
CA GLY A 240 14.62 15.41 16.86
C GLY A 240 15.68 14.30 17.00
N VAL A 241 15.41 13.28 17.82
CA VAL A 241 16.27 12.13 18.00
C VAL A 241 16.28 11.26 16.72
N THR A 242 15.11 11.01 16.16
CA THR A 242 14.94 10.19 14.94
C THR A 242 15.61 10.84 13.72
N LEU A 243 15.39 12.15 13.51
CA LEU A 243 15.98 12.90 12.38
C LEU A 243 17.50 13.00 12.43
N ARG A 244 18.12 12.90 13.63
CA ARG A 244 19.58 12.90 13.79
C ARG A 244 20.22 11.54 13.48
N SER A 245 19.43 10.48 13.34
CA SER A 245 19.94 9.15 13.04
C SER A 245 20.25 8.98 11.54
N PRO A 246 21.50 8.75 11.12
CA PRO A 246 21.81 8.46 9.72
C PRO A 246 21.10 7.19 9.21
N GLY A 247 20.92 6.20 10.07
CA GLY A 247 20.23 4.97 9.72
C GLY A 247 18.74 5.20 9.42
N PHE A 248 18.08 6.16 10.11
CA PHE A 248 16.71 6.57 9.79
C PHE A 248 16.61 7.09 8.35
N TRP A 249 17.51 7.99 7.94
CA TRP A 249 17.49 8.54 6.58
C TRP A 249 17.77 7.49 5.51
N LEU A 250 18.64 6.52 5.77
CA LEU A 250 18.90 5.42 4.84
C LEU A 250 17.66 4.56 4.62
N ILE A 251 16.97 4.16 5.70
CA ILE A 251 15.72 3.40 5.58
C ILE A 251 14.66 4.22 4.86
N THR A 252 14.50 5.50 5.24
CA THR A 252 13.49 6.39 4.68
C THR A 252 13.72 6.61 3.18
N MET A 253 14.94 6.94 2.77
CA MET A 253 15.29 7.11 1.35
C MET A 253 15.11 5.82 0.57
N PHE A 254 15.47 4.69 1.15
CA PHE A 254 15.20 3.39 0.55
C PHE A 254 13.69 3.18 0.34
N CYS A 255 12.86 3.42 1.37
CA CYS A 255 11.42 3.28 1.28
C CYS A 255 10.83 4.18 0.17
N VAL A 256 11.24 5.46 0.12
CA VAL A 256 10.78 6.39 -0.93
C VAL A 256 11.07 5.81 -2.31
N LEU A 257 12.32 5.47 -2.58
CA LEU A 257 12.75 5.02 -3.90
C LEU A 257 12.14 3.66 -4.27
N PHE A 258 12.18 2.70 -3.35
CA PHE A 258 11.67 1.35 -3.60
C PHE A 258 10.17 1.34 -3.87
N TYR A 259 9.37 1.96 -2.97
CA TYR A 259 7.91 1.97 -3.15
C TYR A 259 7.46 2.89 -4.28
N SER A 260 8.25 3.91 -4.64
CA SER A 260 8.02 4.73 -5.84
C SER A 260 8.22 3.97 -7.14
N ALA A 261 9.08 2.95 -7.14
CA ALA A 261 9.28 2.09 -8.31
C ALA A 261 8.18 1.03 -8.48
N VAL A 262 7.46 0.65 -7.42
CA VAL A 262 6.49 -0.45 -7.47
C VAL A 262 5.05 0.03 -7.44
N SER A 263 4.66 0.83 -6.43
CA SER A 263 3.25 1.19 -6.24
C SER A 263 2.68 2.01 -7.41
N PRO A 264 3.36 3.04 -7.93
CA PRO A 264 2.91 3.74 -9.13
C PRO A 264 2.94 2.85 -10.37
N PHE A 265 3.96 1.99 -10.53
CA PHE A 265 4.01 1.07 -11.68
C PHE A 265 2.75 0.23 -11.80
N LEU A 266 2.23 -0.33 -10.69
CA LEU A 266 1.01 -1.12 -10.71
C LEU A 266 -0.22 -0.33 -11.19
N LYS A 267 -0.22 1.00 -11.05
CA LYS A 267 -1.29 1.88 -11.56
C LYS A 267 -1.35 1.93 -13.09
N PHE A 268 -0.17 1.84 -13.74
CA PHE A 268 -0.02 1.93 -15.19
C PHE A 268 0.21 0.56 -15.85
N SER A 269 0.40 -0.51 -15.06
CA SER A 269 0.83 -1.81 -15.57
C SER A 269 -0.18 -2.45 -16.52
N THR A 270 -1.48 -2.29 -16.26
CA THR A 270 -2.53 -2.89 -17.11
C THR A 270 -2.52 -2.25 -18.51
N LYS A 271 -2.43 -0.93 -18.59
CA LYS A 271 -2.33 -0.22 -19.87
C LYS A 271 -1.04 -0.59 -20.61
N LEU A 272 0.09 -0.72 -19.90
CA LEU A 272 1.34 -1.20 -20.47
C LEU A 272 1.17 -2.58 -21.13
N MET A 273 0.44 -3.53 -20.49
CA MET A 273 0.17 -4.84 -21.05
C MET A 273 -0.64 -4.76 -22.33
N VAL A 274 -1.66 -3.91 -22.38
CA VAL A 274 -2.50 -3.71 -23.57
C VAL A 274 -1.69 -3.05 -24.69
N MET A 275 -1.11 -1.90 -24.42
CA MET A 275 -0.55 -1.02 -25.46
C MET A 275 0.79 -1.50 -25.98
N LYS A 276 1.65 -2.03 -25.14
CA LYS A 276 3.01 -2.47 -25.53
C LYS A 276 3.06 -3.93 -25.90
N TYR A 277 2.35 -4.79 -25.17
CA TYR A 277 2.45 -6.25 -25.37
C TYR A 277 1.25 -6.85 -26.09
N GLY A 278 0.27 -6.03 -26.49
CA GLY A 278 -0.90 -6.46 -27.25
C GLY A 278 -1.78 -7.47 -26.51
N VAL A 279 -1.72 -7.47 -25.17
CA VAL A 279 -2.57 -8.35 -24.34
C VAL A 279 -4.01 -7.86 -24.42
N ASP A 280 -4.95 -8.79 -24.54
CA ASP A 280 -6.37 -8.45 -24.50
C ASP A 280 -6.72 -7.68 -23.20
N THR A 281 -7.57 -6.65 -23.31
CA THR A 281 -7.89 -5.77 -22.20
C THR A 281 -8.48 -6.52 -21.01
N ASP A 282 -9.23 -7.60 -21.25
CA ASP A 282 -9.83 -8.41 -20.16
C ASP A 282 -8.78 -9.26 -19.44
N LEU A 283 -7.69 -9.63 -20.10
CA LEU A 283 -6.60 -10.43 -19.55
C LEU A 283 -5.46 -9.57 -19.00
N ALA A 284 -5.31 -8.33 -19.47
CA ALA A 284 -4.20 -7.46 -19.09
C ALA A 284 -4.14 -7.17 -17.58
N GLY A 285 -5.30 -7.03 -16.95
CA GLY A 285 -5.42 -6.89 -15.49
C GLY A 285 -4.97 -8.15 -14.75
N LEU A 286 -5.26 -9.34 -15.29
CA LEU A 286 -4.79 -10.60 -14.71
C LEU A 286 -3.26 -10.69 -14.77
N PHE A 287 -2.64 -10.27 -15.88
CA PHE A 287 -1.17 -10.21 -16.00
C PHE A 287 -0.57 -9.27 -14.96
N SER A 288 -1.17 -8.09 -14.78
CA SER A 288 -0.73 -7.11 -13.77
C SER A 288 -0.90 -7.64 -12.34
N SER A 289 -1.87 -8.51 -12.09
CA SER A 289 -2.13 -9.09 -10.78
C SER A 289 -1.14 -10.20 -10.37
N ILE A 290 -0.32 -10.73 -11.30
CA ILE A 290 0.70 -11.75 -11.01
C ILE A 290 1.63 -11.28 -9.89
N ALA A 291 2.09 -10.03 -9.93
CA ALA A 291 3.00 -9.50 -8.92
C ALA A 291 2.35 -9.44 -7.51
N PRO A 292 1.19 -8.82 -7.27
CA PRO A 292 0.57 -8.85 -5.95
C PRO A 292 0.14 -10.25 -5.50
N PHE A 293 -0.31 -11.15 -6.39
CA PHE A 293 -0.56 -12.55 -6.01
C PHE A 293 0.73 -13.25 -5.55
N GLY A 294 1.84 -13.04 -6.26
CA GLY A 294 3.13 -13.58 -5.86
C GLY A 294 3.55 -13.15 -4.46
N THR A 295 3.27 -11.89 -4.08
CA THR A 295 3.65 -11.37 -2.75
C THR A 295 2.93 -12.06 -1.60
N ILE A 296 1.72 -12.60 -1.81
CA ILE A 296 0.96 -13.31 -0.77
C ILE A 296 1.75 -14.52 -0.25
N LEU A 297 2.38 -15.26 -1.16
CA LEU A 297 3.13 -16.48 -0.83
C LEU A 297 4.61 -16.19 -0.55
N LEU A 298 5.23 -15.32 -1.36
CA LEU A 298 6.67 -15.11 -1.31
C LEU A 298 7.11 -14.24 -0.13
N THR A 299 6.31 -13.27 0.32
CA THR A 299 6.71 -12.40 1.44
C THR A 299 6.90 -13.17 2.74
N PRO A 300 5.97 -14.06 3.17
CA PRO A 300 6.20 -14.91 4.35
C PRO A 300 7.38 -15.86 4.19
N LEU A 301 7.57 -16.42 2.98
CA LEU A 301 8.69 -17.30 2.69
C LEU A 301 10.03 -16.58 2.85
N PHE A 302 10.17 -15.40 2.28
CA PHE A 302 11.39 -14.60 2.41
C PHE A 302 11.60 -14.07 3.83
N GLY A 303 10.54 -13.75 4.56
CA GLY A 303 10.59 -13.44 5.99
C GLY A 303 11.18 -14.60 6.80
N TYR A 304 10.70 -15.82 6.58
CA TYR A 304 11.26 -17.03 7.20
C TYR A 304 12.75 -17.23 6.85
N VAL A 305 13.13 -17.01 5.58
CA VAL A 305 14.53 -17.10 5.15
C VAL A 305 15.40 -16.07 5.90
N TYR A 306 14.93 -14.82 6.02
CA TYR A 306 15.64 -13.79 6.76
C TYR A 306 15.78 -14.14 8.24
N ASP A 307 14.70 -14.58 8.88
CA ASP A 307 14.71 -14.93 10.30
C ASP A 307 15.71 -16.06 10.62
N ARG A 308 15.84 -17.03 9.72
CA ARG A 308 16.68 -18.21 9.92
C ARG A 308 18.13 -18.03 9.49
N TYR A 309 18.36 -17.37 8.35
CA TYR A 309 19.68 -17.28 7.73
C TYR A 309 20.30 -15.87 7.79
N GLY A 310 19.51 -14.85 8.12
CA GLY A 310 19.93 -13.46 8.09
C GLY A 310 20.11 -12.91 6.67
N ARG A 311 21.15 -12.12 6.46
CA ARG A 311 21.50 -11.44 5.20
C ARG A 311 20.43 -10.44 4.73
N GLY A 312 19.79 -9.72 5.68
CA GLY A 312 18.69 -8.83 5.39
C GLY A 312 19.02 -7.76 4.34
N VAL A 313 20.12 -7.04 4.51
CA VAL A 313 20.50 -6.00 3.52
C VAL A 313 20.84 -6.61 2.16
N THR A 314 21.44 -7.80 2.12
CA THR A 314 21.68 -8.50 0.85
C THR A 314 20.35 -8.80 0.13
N MET A 315 19.31 -9.24 0.86
CA MET A 315 17.98 -9.46 0.29
C MET A 315 17.37 -8.16 -0.23
N ILE A 316 17.54 -7.05 0.50
CA ILE A 316 17.08 -5.71 0.09
C ILE A 316 17.77 -5.28 -1.21
N ILE A 317 19.10 -5.43 -1.32
CA ILE A 317 19.88 -5.13 -2.53
C ILE A 317 19.40 -5.99 -3.69
N THR A 318 19.30 -7.31 -3.50
CA THR A 318 18.87 -8.25 -4.55
C THR A 318 17.48 -7.92 -5.04
N GLY A 319 16.52 -7.65 -4.14
CA GLY A 319 15.15 -7.26 -4.50
C GLY A 319 15.10 -5.97 -5.31
N SER A 320 15.87 -4.96 -4.93
CA SER A 320 15.91 -3.67 -5.64
C SER A 320 16.58 -3.77 -7.01
N LEU A 321 17.68 -4.52 -7.12
CA LEU A 321 18.34 -4.79 -8.41
C LEU A 321 17.42 -5.57 -9.34
N LEU A 322 16.69 -6.55 -8.81
CA LEU A 322 15.72 -7.31 -9.60
C LEU A 322 14.61 -6.40 -10.13
N LEU A 323 14.08 -5.47 -9.31
CA LEU A 323 13.11 -4.48 -9.78
C LEU A 323 13.69 -3.59 -10.88
N SER A 324 14.93 -3.13 -10.72
CA SER A 324 15.61 -2.31 -11.73
C SER A 324 15.75 -3.06 -13.06
N ILE A 325 16.20 -4.31 -13.01
CA ILE A 325 16.32 -5.19 -14.18
C ILE A 325 14.95 -5.37 -14.86
N VAL A 326 13.91 -5.60 -14.09
CA VAL A 326 12.53 -5.76 -14.59
C VAL A 326 12.06 -4.52 -15.34
N HIS A 327 12.23 -3.33 -14.74
CA HIS A 327 11.80 -2.09 -15.38
C HIS A 327 12.63 -1.75 -16.63
N PHE A 328 13.94 -2.01 -16.64
CA PHE A 328 14.74 -1.92 -17.85
C PHE A 328 14.33 -2.98 -18.88
N GLY A 329 13.92 -4.17 -18.45
CA GLY A 329 13.29 -5.17 -19.33
C GLY A 329 12.01 -4.66 -19.97
N PHE A 330 11.14 -4.00 -19.18
CA PHE A 330 9.94 -3.34 -19.72
C PHE A 330 10.24 -2.15 -20.62
N SER A 331 11.37 -1.46 -20.48
CA SER A 331 11.79 -0.38 -21.39
C SER A 331 12.35 -0.90 -22.73
N SER A 332 12.72 -2.17 -22.80
CA SER A 332 13.29 -2.78 -24.01
C SER A 332 12.27 -2.85 -25.15
N PRO A 333 12.73 -2.98 -26.42
CA PRO A 333 11.83 -3.02 -27.60
C PRO A 333 11.11 -4.37 -27.78
N PHE A 334 11.16 -5.26 -26.81
CA PHE A 334 10.46 -6.53 -26.90
C PHE A 334 8.95 -6.38 -26.69
N HIS A 335 8.14 -6.99 -27.55
CA HIS A 335 6.68 -6.92 -27.54
C HIS A 335 6.01 -8.28 -27.25
N ASN A 336 6.75 -9.26 -26.76
CA ASN A 336 6.24 -10.62 -26.53
C ASN A 336 5.55 -10.71 -25.16
N SER A 337 4.29 -11.16 -25.13
CA SER A 337 3.50 -11.34 -23.90
C SER A 337 4.14 -12.31 -22.90
N SER A 338 4.87 -13.34 -23.38
CA SER A 338 5.57 -14.27 -22.48
C SER A 338 6.69 -13.58 -21.71
N ILE A 339 7.38 -12.61 -22.32
CA ILE A 339 8.38 -11.78 -21.66
C ILE A 339 7.70 -10.91 -20.60
N ALA A 340 6.53 -10.33 -20.91
CA ALA A 340 5.78 -9.55 -19.96
C ALA A 340 5.40 -10.35 -18.71
N ILE A 341 4.91 -11.60 -18.90
CA ILE A 341 4.60 -12.51 -17.77
C ILE A 341 5.86 -12.79 -16.94
N LEU A 342 6.98 -13.12 -17.57
CA LEU A 342 8.25 -13.36 -16.88
C LEU A 342 8.66 -12.14 -16.04
N LEU A 343 8.61 -10.94 -16.64
CA LEU A 343 8.94 -9.70 -15.95
C LEU A 343 7.99 -9.43 -14.78
N MET A 344 6.68 -9.70 -14.91
CA MET A 344 5.72 -9.56 -13.79
C MET A 344 5.98 -10.56 -12.66
N VAL A 345 6.37 -11.80 -12.97
CA VAL A 345 6.79 -12.79 -11.96
C VAL A 345 8.06 -12.30 -11.23
N LEU A 346 9.06 -11.83 -11.96
CA LEU A 346 10.29 -11.30 -11.38
C LEU A 346 10.03 -10.03 -10.55
N LEU A 347 9.07 -9.18 -10.99
CA LEU A 347 8.60 -8.03 -10.21
C LEU A 347 8.04 -8.50 -8.86
N GLY A 348 7.16 -9.50 -8.86
CA GLY A 348 6.58 -10.07 -7.64
C GLY A 348 7.63 -10.61 -6.68
N ILE A 349 8.68 -11.26 -7.19
CA ILE A 349 9.82 -11.75 -6.40
C ILE A 349 10.57 -10.56 -5.75
N GLY A 350 10.96 -9.55 -6.53
CA GLY A 350 11.68 -8.36 -6.04
C GLY A 350 10.84 -7.58 -5.03
N TYR A 351 9.53 -7.43 -5.33
CA TYR A 351 8.57 -6.73 -4.46
C TYR A 351 8.29 -7.46 -3.14
N SER A 352 8.51 -8.77 -3.08
CA SER A 352 8.38 -9.56 -1.85
C SER A 352 9.67 -9.58 -1.05
N LEU A 353 10.82 -9.69 -1.73
CA LEU A 353 12.12 -9.95 -1.12
C LEU A 353 12.59 -8.77 -0.26
N ALA A 354 12.51 -7.54 -0.80
CA ALA A 354 13.02 -6.38 -0.10
C ALA A 354 12.19 -6.00 1.14
N PRO A 355 10.84 -5.88 1.10
CA PRO A 355 10.06 -5.57 2.30
C PRO A 355 10.12 -6.64 3.38
N ALA A 356 10.24 -7.93 3.02
CA ALA A 356 10.36 -9.01 3.99
C ALA A 356 11.59 -8.86 4.89
N ALA A 357 12.67 -8.26 4.39
CA ALA A 357 13.88 -7.98 5.16
C ALA A 357 13.91 -6.55 5.73
N LEU A 358 13.33 -5.56 5.04
CA LEU A 358 13.40 -4.16 5.40
C LEU A 358 12.74 -3.85 6.74
N TRP A 359 11.48 -4.25 6.90
CA TRP A 359 10.70 -3.90 8.09
C TRP A 359 11.29 -4.47 9.38
N PRO A 360 11.80 -5.71 9.43
CA PRO A 360 12.54 -6.21 10.59
C PRO A 360 13.90 -5.55 10.83
N CYS A 361 14.46 -4.83 9.85
CA CYS A 361 15.70 -4.05 10.04
C CYS A 361 15.47 -2.73 10.79
N VAL A 362 14.27 -2.15 10.72
CA VAL A 362 13.98 -0.84 11.34
C VAL A 362 14.27 -0.81 12.84
N PRO A 363 13.76 -1.77 13.67
CA PRO A 363 14.03 -1.77 15.11
C PRO A 363 15.49 -2.10 15.49
N LYS A 364 16.32 -2.56 14.53
CA LYS A 364 17.75 -2.75 14.76
C LYS A 364 18.54 -1.42 14.68
N ILE A 365 17.99 -0.43 14.00
CA ILE A 365 18.63 0.88 13.77
C ILE A 365 18.05 1.95 14.71
N ILE A 366 16.74 1.90 14.94
CA ILE A 366 16.00 2.92 15.67
C ILE A 366 15.67 2.39 17.06
N PRO A 367 15.94 3.18 18.13
CA PRO A 367 15.56 2.79 19.49
C PRO A 367 14.06 2.51 19.59
N MET A 368 13.67 1.46 20.33
CA MET A 368 12.27 1.01 20.49
C MET A 368 11.34 2.16 20.91
N LYS A 369 11.79 3.03 21.81
CA LYS A 369 11.00 4.20 22.29
C LYS A 369 10.64 5.21 21.20
N CYS A 370 11.40 5.26 20.08
CA CYS A 370 11.18 6.19 18.98
C CYS A 370 10.54 5.49 17.77
N LEU A 371 10.22 4.20 17.87
CA LEU A 371 9.87 3.37 16.73
C LEU A 371 8.56 3.81 16.07
N GLY A 372 7.52 4.11 16.86
CA GLY A 372 6.23 4.61 16.35
C GLY A 372 6.36 5.93 15.59
N THR A 373 7.11 6.89 16.18
CA THR A 373 7.42 8.18 15.54
C THR A 373 8.19 7.96 14.23
N ALA A 374 9.19 7.07 14.25
CA ALA A 374 10.00 6.78 13.07
C ALA A 374 9.18 6.15 11.94
N TYR A 375 8.31 5.17 12.22
CA TYR A 375 7.41 4.60 11.21
C TYR A 375 6.48 5.64 10.60
N SER A 376 5.87 6.50 11.43
CA SER A 376 5.00 7.58 10.95
C SER A 376 5.73 8.53 10.01
N MET A 377 6.98 8.88 10.35
CA MET A 377 7.83 9.74 9.50
C MET A 377 8.26 9.03 8.21
N ILE A 378 8.63 7.75 8.26
CA ILE A 378 8.97 6.96 7.08
C ILE A 378 7.77 6.92 6.12
N PHE A 379 6.59 6.58 6.59
CA PHE A 379 5.38 6.54 5.77
C PHE A 379 5.01 7.92 5.21
N PHE A 380 5.15 8.98 6.01
CA PHE A 380 4.90 10.34 5.56
C PHE A 380 5.83 10.72 4.39
N ILE A 381 7.14 10.52 4.55
CA ILE A 381 8.12 10.86 3.50
C ILE A 381 7.95 9.95 2.28
N GLN A 382 7.62 8.68 2.48
CA GLN A 382 7.31 7.74 1.39
C GLN A 382 6.14 8.21 0.51
N ASN A 383 5.13 8.84 1.10
CA ASN A 383 3.97 9.35 0.35
C ASN A 383 4.34 10.45 -0.65
N PHE A 384 5.47 11.18 -0.50
CA PHE A 384 5.97 12.10 -1.52
C PHE A 384 6.26 11.38 -2.84
N GLY A 385 6.91 10.23 -2.79
CA GLY A 385 7.16 9.43 -3.99
C GLY A 385 5.86 8.95 -4.64
N ARG A 386 4.90 8.48 -3.83
CA ARG A 386 3.59 8.04 -4.31
C ARG A 386 2.73 9.19 -4.86
N ALA A 387 2.96 10.43 -4.42
CA ALA A 387 2.30 11.61 -4.96
C ALA A 387 2.92 12.08 -6.30
N ILE A 388 4.25 12.13 -6.37
CA ILE A 388 4.98 12.77 -7.47
C ILE A 388 5.19 11.82 -8.65
N ILE A 389 5.60 10.58 -8.41
CA ILE A 389 5.97 9.66 -9.49
C ILE A 389 4.81 9.37 -10.46
N PRO A 390 3.56 9.13 -10.03
CA PRO A 390 2.45 8.95 -10.98
C PRO A 390 2.24 10.16 -11.90
N VAL A 391 2.40 11.37 -11.38
CA VAL A 391 2.29 12.60 -12.19
C VAL A 391 3.38 12.63 -13.25
N LEU A 392 4.63 12.37 -12.87
CA LEU A 392 5.75 12.34 -13.81
C LEU A 392 5.58 11.26 -14.88
N VAL A 393 5.12 10.08 -14.49
CA VAL A 393 4.86 8.96 -15.41
C VAL A 393 3.70 9.27 -16.34
N GLY A 394 2.61 9.88 -15.84
CA GLY A 394 1.51 10.32 -16.68
C GLY A 394 1.95 11.34 -17.74
N CYS A 395 2.68 12.37 -17.32
CA CYS A 395 3.27 13.34 -18.25
C CYS A 395 4.22 12.68 -19.26
N ALA A 396 5.06 11.73 -18.83
CA ALA A 396 5.96 11.02 -19.74
C ALA A 396 5.18 10.19 -20.77
N ASN A 397 4.11 9.50 -20.37
CA ASN A 397 3.28 8.68 -21.25
C ASN A 397 2.48 9.50 -22.26
N GLU A 398 2.26 10.78 -22.01
CA GLU A 398 1.61 11.68 -22.97
C GLU A 398 2.49 11.94 -24.21
N TYR A 399 3.81 12.01 -24.02
CA TYR A 399 4.78 12.26 -25.10
C TYR A 399 5.42 10.98 -25.64
N ASP A 400 5.51 9.93 -24.82
CA ASP A 400 6.16 8.66 -25.18
C ASP A 400 5.15 7.50 -25.13
N THR A 401 4.53 7.24 -26.27
CA THR A 401 3.57 6.14 -26.44
C THR A 401 4.23 4.75 -26.40
N THR A 402 5.57 4.67 -26.40
CA THR A 402 6.33 3.41 -26.28
C THR A 402 6.51 2.97 -24.83
N TYR A 403 6.16 3.83 -23.85
CA TYR A 403 6.37 3.63 -22.41
C TYR A 403 7.84 3.47 -22.00
N THR A 404 8.77 3.72 -22.90
CA THR A 404 10.22 3.57 -22.62
C THR A 404 10.65 4.55 -21.52
N THR A 405 10.29 5.81 -21.64
CA THR A 405 10.63 6.87 -20.66
C THR A 405 10.10 6.55 -19.28
N SER A 406 8.85 6.12 -19.18
CA SER A 406 8.22 5.76 -17.90
C SER A 406 8.89 4.58 -17.25
N MET A 407 9.21 3.54 -18.01
CA MET A 407 9.91 2.37 -17.50
C MET A 407 11.35 2.71 -17.08
N LEU A 408 12.03 3.64 -17.77
CA LEU A 408 13.34 4.15 -17.35
C LEU A 408 13.23 4.93 -16.03
N ILE A 409 12.20 5.75 -15.82
CA ILE A 409 11.95 6.43 -14.54
C ILE A 409 11.88 5.41 -13.41
N PHE A 410 11.07 4.34 -13.57
CA PHE A 410 10.97 3.28 -12.56
C PHE A 410 12.29 2.52 -12.39
N GLY A 411 12.98 2.20 -13.48
CA GLY A 411 14.25 1.47 -13.48
C GLY A 411 15.35 2.23 -12.73
N PHE A 412 15.52 3.51 -13.00
CA PHE A 412 16.49 4.35 -12.28
C PHE A 412 16.09 4.61 -10.84
N THR A 413 14.79 4.73 -10.54
CA THR A 413 14.31 4.85 -9.15
C THR A 413 14.63 3.58 -8.35
N ALA A 414 14.41 2.39 -8.93
CA ALA A 414 14.77 1.11 -8.31
C ALA A 414 16.30 0.94 -8.17
N LEU A 415 17.07 1.41 -9.16
CA LEU A 415 18.55 1.41 -9.09
C LEU A 415 19.06 2.33 -7.99
N GLY A 416 18.43 3.50 -7.82
CA GLY A 416 18.68 4.39 -6.70
C GLY A 416 18.42 3.73 -5.35
N ALA A 417 17.30 2.98 -5.23
CA ALA A 417 17.03 2.17 -4.03
C ALA A 417 18.13 1.14 -3.77
N ALA A 418 18.62 0.45 -4.80
CA ALA A 418 19.73 -0.50 -4.68
C ALA A 418 21.02 0.19 -4.20
N ALA A 419 21.35 1.38 -4.72
CA ALA A 419 22.49 2.16 -4.29
C ALA A 419 22.40 2.57 -2.81
N VAL A 420 21.22 3.00 -2.35
CA VAL A 420 20.97 3.27 -0.93
C VAL A 420 21.13 2.00 -0.10
N ALA A 421 20.63 0.86 -0.57
CA ALA A 421 20.78 -0.42 0.13
C ALA A 421 22.25 -0.86 0.23
N VAL A 422 23.06 -0.63 -0.80
CA VAL A 422 24.52 -0.85 -0.74
C VAL A 422 25.16 0.06 0.31
N THR A 423 24.75 1.33 0.38
CA THR A 423 25.20 2.26 1.42
C THR A 423 24.81 1.78 2.82
N MET A 424 23.57 1.21 2.97
CA MET A 424 23.14 0.57 4.23
C MET A 424 24.09 -0.58 4.61
N LEU A 425 24.52 -1.41 3.66
CA LEU A 425 25.45 -2.51 3.92
C LEU A 425 26.79 -2.01 4.41
N ILE A 426 27.32 -0.95 3.78
CA ILE A 426 28.60 -0.34 4.17
C ILE A 426 28.49 0.23 5.60
N ILE A 427 27.43 1.00 5.89
CA ILE A 427 27.22 1.60 7.20
C ILE A 427 26.96 0.55 8.28
N ASP A 428 26.24 -0.54 7.96
CA ASP A 428 26.04 -1.67 8.89
C ASP A 428 27.39 -2.27 9.34
N ARG A 429 28.36 -2.38 8.43
CA ARG A 429 29.72 -2.86 8.77
C ARG A 429 30.48 -1.92 9.70
N TYR A 430 30.30 -0.59 9.55
CA TYR A 430 30.96 0.40 10.40
C TYR A 430 30.27 0.59 11.76
N LYS A 431 28.93 0.60 11.77
CA LYS A 431 28.12 0.89 12.97
C LYS A 431 27.73 -0.36 13.76
N GLY A 432 27.79 -1.55 13.15
CA GLY A 432 27.47 -2.80 13.81
C GLY A 432 25.97 -2.94 14.15
N TYR A 433 25.05 -2.43 13.34
CA TYR A 433 23.60 -2.56 13.57
C TYR A 433 23.11 -4.02 13.55
N GLY A 434 23.87 -4.92 12.90
CA GLY A 434 23.51 -6.33 12.81
C GLY A 434 22.40 -6.61 11.80
N LEU A 435 22.28 -5.82 10.74
CA LEU A 435 21.24 -5.96 9.72
C LEU A 435 21.40 -7.25 8.90
N GLN A 436 22.60 -7.78 8.84
CA GLN A 436 22.91 -9.05 8.17
C GLN A 436 22.72 -10.28 9.08
N GLN A 437 22.49 -10.08 10.37
CA GLN A 437 22.33 -11.18 11.32
C GLN A 437 20.89 -11.71 11.29
N PRO A 438 20.70 -13.04 11.48
CA PRO A 438 19.37 -13.63 11.63
C PRO A 438 18.67 -13.06 12.87
N ASN A 439 17.34 -13.02 12.84
CA ASN A 439 16.54 -12.57 13.97
C ASN A 439 16.43 -13.67 15.05
N ILE A 440 16.42 -14.95 14.63
CA ILE A 440 16.42 -16.09 15.52
C ILE A 440 17.88 -16.53 15.73
N LYS A 441 18.40 -16.27 16.94
CA LYS A 441 19.71 -16.82 17.34
C LYS A 441 19.58 -18.34 17.55
N LYS A 442 20.44 -19.10 16.91
CA LYS A 442 20.57 -20.55 17.15
C LYS A 442 21.17 -20.82 18.52
#